data_04dd16bb77ea7941dcf7fc3093711d70
#
_entry.id   04dd16bb77ea7941dcf7fc3093711d70
#
_cell.length_a   1.000
_cell.length_b   1.000
_cell.length_c   1.000
_cell.angle_alpha   90.00
_cell.angle_beta   90.00
_cell.angle_gamma   90.00
#
_symmetry.space_group_name_H-M   'P 1'
#
loop_
_entity.id
_entity.type
_entity.pdbx_description
1 polymer ?
#
loop_
_entity_poly.entity_id
_entity_poly.type
_entity_poly.pdbx_seq_one_letter_code
_entity_poly.pdbx_strand_id
1 'polypeptide(L)'
;MKNILVPTNFTENCQKAAELAIELAKLYNSEIHFLHYIKTPVDWVKLDKLKEERYPETLKQIGSAKANLRELERSAENQGLKCRTFQYDVDDKSILDHSGHFQHDFIITGSSGTKGVIREISGSNVEDIVRKAKVPVIVVKDEEIKFPFKSIVFVSNFEEDVTNAF
;
A
#
# COMPACT_ATOMS: atom_id res chain seq x y z
N MET A 1 -6.30 -9.40 -14.33
CA MET A 1 -5.95 -8.58 -13.14
C MET A 1 -6.25 -7.14 -13.49
N LYS A 2 -7.08 -6.44 -12.70
CA LYS A 2 -7.53 -5.07 -13.04
C LYS A 2 -6.86 -4.03 -12.14
N ASN A 3 -6.86 -4.23 -10.83
CA ASN A 3 -6.43 -3.25 -9.85
C ASN A 3 -5.44 -3.84 -8.85
N ILE A 4 -4.33 -3.14 -8.61
CA ILE A 4 -3.31 -3.48 -7.61
C ILE A 4 -3.31 -2.39 -6.54
N LEU A 5 -3.42 -2.76 -5.27
CA LEU A 5 -3.28 -1.86 -4.14
C LEU A 5 -1.86 -1.90 -3.59
N VAL A 6 -1.26 -0.73 -3.40
CA VAL A 6 0.08 -0.56 -2.84
C VAL A 6 0.00 0.41 -1.65
N PRO A 7 -0.22 -0.11 -0.44
CA PRO A 7 -0.07 0.70 0.77
C PRO A 7 1.39 1.12 0.95
N THR A 8 1.62 2.40 1.25
CA THR A 8 2.97 2.93 1.38
C THR A 8 3.13 3.88 2.56
N ASN A 9 4.27 3.80 3.23
CA ASN A 9 4.79 4.79 4.17
C ASN A 9 6.09 5.42 3.67
N PHE A 10 6.38 5.24 2.37
CA PHE A 10 7.54 5.77 1.67
C PHE A 10 8.90 5.23 2.16
N THR A 11 8.92 4.14 2.92
CA THR A 11 10.15 3.42 3.27
C THR A 11 10.71 2.70 2.05
N GLU A 12 11.99 2.31 2.11
CA GLU A 12 12.67 1.59 1.03
C GLU A 12 11.93 0.32 0.60
N ASN A 13 11.41 -0.48 1.55
CA ASN A 13 10.65 -1.68 1.21
C ASN A 13 9.30 -1.37 0.56
N CYS A 14 8.65 -0.25 0.94
CA CYS A 14 7.45 0.21 0.25
C CYS A 14 7.78 0.71 -1.17
N GLN A 15 8.96 1.27 -1.38
CA GLN A 15 9.42 1.67 -2.70
C GLN A 15 9.67 0.44 -3.60
N LYS A 16 10.36 -0.58 -3.08
CA LYS A 16 10.50 -1.88 -3.77
C LYS A 16 9.15 -2.53 -4.08
N ALA A 17 8.18 -2.41 -3.16
CA ALA A 17 6.82 -2.90 -3.39
C ALA A 17 6.13 -2.13 -4.54
N ALA A 18 6.32 -0.82 -4.62
CA ALA A 18 5.80 0.00 -5.72
C ALA A 18 6.44 -0.37 -7.06
N GLU A 19 7.75 -0.59 -7.09
CA GLU A 19 8.48 -1.05 -8.28
C GLU A 19 7.96 -2.41 -8.78
N LEU A 20 7.78 -3.37 -7.88
CA LEU A 20 7.19 -4.67 -8.21
C LEU A 20 5.77 -4.53 -8.75
N ALA A 21 4.96 -3.65 -8.14
CA ALA A 21 3.59 -3.39 -8.59
C ALA A 21 3.57 -2.81 -10.02
N ILE A 22 4.51 -1.92 -10.34
CA ILE A 22 4.67 -1.35 -11.69
C ILE A 22 5.01 -2.45 -12.70
N GLU A 23 5.95 -3.34 -12.39
CA GLU A 23 6.31 -4.45 -13.29
C GLU A 23 5.13 -5.42 -13.52
N LEU A 24 4.39 -5.76 -12.46
CA LEU A 24 3.18 -6.58 -12.58
C LEU A 24 2.08 -5.87 -13.36
N ALA A 25 1.88 -4.57 -13.12
CA ALA A 25 0.87 -3.79 -13.83
C ALA A 25 1.16 -3.70 -15.33
N LYS A 26 2.42 -3.59 -15.74
CA LYS A 26 2.81 -3.66 -17.16
C LYS A 26 2.41 -4.99 -17.80
N LEU A 27 2.71 -6.10 -17.11
CA LEU A 27 2.45 -7.44 -17.62
C LEU A 27 0.94 -7.71 -17.79
N TYR A 28 0.11 -7.19 -16.88
CA TYR A 28 -1.32 -7.50 -16.85
C TYR A 28 -2.22 -6.32 -17.27
N ASN A 29 -1.62 -5.19 -17.69
CA ASN A 29 -2.33 -3.94 -18.03
C ASN A 29 -3.30 -3.51 -16.90
N SER A 30 -2.77 -3.46 -15.66
CA SER A 30 -3.53 -3.16 -14.44
C SER A 30 -3.43 -1.70 -14.04
N GLU A 31 -4.42 -1.19 -13.33
CA GLU A 31 -4.36 0.10 -12.65
C GLU A 31 -3.71 -0.06 -11.27
N ILE A 32 -2.89 0.90 -10.85
CA ILE A 32 -2.23 0.89 -9.54
C ILE A 32 -2.88 1.94 -8.65
N HIS A 33 -3.23 1.56 -7.42
CA HIS A 33 -3.69 2.46 -6.39
C HIS A 33 -2.63 2.57 -5.28
N PHE A 34 -1.93 3.70 -5.19
CA PHE A 34 -1.06 4.01 -4.06
C PHE A 34 -1.86 4.60 -2.92
N LEU A 35 -1.70 4.05 -1.73
CA LEU A 35 -2.47 4.42 -0.54
C LEU A 35 -1.53 4.78 0.61
N HIS A 36 -1.69 5.99 1.15
CA HIS A 36 -0.96 6.45 2.32
C HIS A 36 -1.92 6.90 3.43
N TYR A 37 -1.53 6.61 4.67
CA TYR A 37 -2.25 7.05 5.86
C TYR A 37 -1.47 8.08 6.64
N ILE A 38 -2.18 9.08 7.13
CA ILE A 38 -1.64 10.09 8.05
C ILE A 38 -2.45 10.03 9.33
N LYS A 39 -1.78 10.10 10.48
CA LYS A 39 -2.43 10.28 11.76
C LYS A 39 -2.56 11.77 12.03
N THR A 40 -3.79 12.27 12.06
CA THR A 40 -4.05 13.66 12.42
C THR A 40 -4.41 13.78 13.91
N PRO A 41 -4.05 14.89 14.58
CA PRO A 41 -4.33 15.07 16.02
C PRO A 41 -5.80 15.35 16.32
N VAL A 42 -6.61 15.62 15.29
CA VAL A 42 -8.02 15.98 15.36
C VAL A 42 -8.74 15.50 14.11
N ASP A 43 -10.06 15.52 14.10
CA ASP A 43 -10.86 15.27 12.91
C ASP A 43 -10.56 16.34 11.83
N TRP A 44 -9.57 16.03 10.98
CA TRP A 44 -9.01 16.98 10.01
C TRP A 44 -10.02 17.43 8.97
N VAL A 45 -10.93 16.55 8.58
CA VAL A 45 -11.93 16.81 7.55
C VAL A 45 -12.93 17.90 8.00
N LYS A 46 -13.11 18.07 9.31
CA LYS A 46 -13.99 19.09 9.89
C LYS A 46 -13.31 20.43 10.18
N LEU A 47 -12.01 20.54 9.95
CA LEU A 47 -11.30 21.81 10.17
C LEU A 47 -11.48 22.75 8.98
N ASP A 48 -11.65 24.05 9.29
CA ASP A 48 -11.46 25.11 8.31
C ASP A 48 -9.96 25.46 8.19
N LYS A 49 -9.58 26.10 7.11
CA LYS A 49 -8.17 26.45 6.80
C LYS A 49 -7.49 27.25 7.92
N LEU A 50 -8.21 28.14 8.60
CA LEU A 50 -7.66 28.94 9.68
C LEU A 50 -7.33 28.10 10.92
N LYS A 51 -8.08 27.04 11.14
CA LYS A 51 -7.80 26.09 12.21
C LYS A 51 -6.69 25.10 11.85
N GLU A 52 -6.59 24.70 10.57
CA GLU A 52 -5.48 23.89 10.07
C GLU A 52 -4.12 24.55 10.33
N GLU A 53 -4.02 25.88 10.20
CA GLU A 53 -2.78 26.64 10.43
C GLU A 53 -2.24 26.51 11.87
N ARG A 54 -3.06 26.07 12.82
CA ARG A 54 -2.62 25.77 14.19
C ARG A 54 -1.82 24.48 14.32
N TYR A 55 -1.77 23.68 13.25
CA TYR A 55 -1.09 22.39 13.20
C TYR A 55 -0.02 22.35 12.08
N PRO A 56 1.02 23.20 12.16
CA PRO A 56 2.00 23.36 11.08
C PRO A 56 2.75 22.04 10.75
N GLU A 57 3.02 21.21 11.76
CA GLU A 57 3.67 19.92 11.55
C GLU A 57 2.78 18.94 10.78
N THR A 58 1.48 18.93 11.08
CA THR A 58 0.51 18.10 10.35
C THR A 58 0.38 18.56 8.89
N LEU A 59 0.30 19.89 8.66
CA LEU A 59 0.29 20.46 7.31
C LEU A 59 1.53 20.07 6.52
N LYS A 60 2.71 20.12 7.16
CA LYS A 60 3.97 19.70 6.55
C LYS A 60 3.96 18.21 6.20
N GLN A 61 3.48 17.35 7.11
CA GLN A 61 3.36 15.91 6.86
C GLN A 61 2.40 15.62 5.68
N ILE A 62 1.23 16.27 5.65
CA ILE A 62 0.27 16.16 4.56
C ILE A 62 0.90 16.61 3.23
N GLY A 63 1.61 17.74 3.23
CA GLY A 63 2.30 18.26 2.04
C GLY A 63 3.38 17.32 1.53
N SER A 64 4.22 16.79 2.42
CA SER A 64 5.27 15.83 2.07
C SER A 64 4.69 14.53 1.53
N ALA A 65 3.64 14.00 2.16
CA ALA A 65 2.98 12.79 1.69
C ALA A 65 2.36 12.97 0.30
N LYS A 66 1.72 14.11 0.05
CA LYS A 66 1.18 14.45 -1.29
C LYS A 66 2.30 14.54 -2.34
N ALA A 67 3.45 15.11 -1.99
CA ALA A 67 4.59 15.19 -2.90
C ALA A 67 5.12 13.79 -3.26
N ASN A 68 5.31 12.93 -2.25
CA ASN A 68 5.79 11.57 -2.45
C ASN A 68 4.77 10.71 -3.24
N LEU A 69 3.48 10.85 -2.97
CA LEU A 69 2.44 10.16 -3.76
C LEU A 69 2.45 10.59 -5.23
N ARG A 70 2.63 11.89 -5.52
CA ARG A 70 2.76 12.38 -6.89
C ARG A 70 4.01 11.85 -7.59
N GLU A 71 5.10 11.61 -6.86
CA GLU A 71 6.31 11.02 -7.43
C GLU A 71 6.06 9.57 -7.84
N LEU A 72 5.38 8.77 -7.01
CA LEU A 72 4.97 7.41 -7.34
C LEU A 72 4.00 7.39 -8.54
N GLU A 73 3.02 8.29 -8.56
CA GLU A 73 2.08 8.46 -9.67
C GLU A 73 2.82 8.74 -10.99
N ARG A 74 3.71 9.73 -11.01
CA ARG A 74 4.54 10.05 -12.18
C ARG A 74 5.41 8.88 -12.62
N SER A 75 5.97 8.13 -11.68
CA SER A 75 6.76 6.94 -11.99
C SER A 75 5.96 5.88 -12.74
N ALA A 76 4.70 5.66 -12.35
CA ALA A 76 3.79 4.74 -13.03
C ALA A 76 3.32 5.30 -14.39
N GLU A 77 2.91 6.57 -14.44
CA GLU A 77 2.44 7.23 -15.66
C GLU A 77 3.51 7.31 -16.74
N ASN A 78 4.77 7.61 -16.38
CA ASN A 78 5.91 7.61 -17.30
C ASN A 78 6.16 6.24 -17.96
N GLN A 79 5.62 5.19 -17.39
CA GLN A 79 5.67 3.83 -17.92
C GLN A 79 4.35 3.42 -18.62
N GLY A 80 3.46 4.39 -18.87
CA GLY A 80 2.21 4.21 -19.60
C GLY A 80 1.09 3.53 -18.78
N LEU A 81 1.23 3.47 -17.45
CA LEU A 81 0.25 2.84 -16.58
C LEU A 81 -0.80 3.82 -16.07
N LYS A 82 -2.00 3.30 -15.82
CA LYS A 82 -3.03 4.02 -15.07
C LYS A 82 -2.72 3.94 -13.58
N CYS A 83 -2.82 5.08 -12.92
CA CYS A 83 -2.52 5.17 -11.50
C CYS A 83 -3.48 6.11 -10.79
N ARG A 84 -3.78 5.82 -9.52
CA ARG A 84 -4.47 6.72 -8.59
C ARG A 84 -3.74 6.77 -7.27
N THR A 85 -3.81 7.91 -6.63
CA THR A 85 -3.24 8.12 -5.30
C THR A 85 -4.35 8.44 -4.30
N PHE A 86 -4.24 7.84 -3.09
CA PHE A 86 -5.18 8.02 -2.01
C PHE A 86 -4.44 8.36 -0.72
N GLN A 87 -5.00 9.30 0.03
CA GLN A 87 -4.50 9.66 1.34
C GLN A 87 -5.68 9.72 2.31
N TYR A 88 -5.62 8.95 3.38
CA TYR A 88 -6.65 8.92 4.43
C TYR A 88 -6.05 9.24 5.80
N ASP A 89 -6.90 9.66 6.72
CA ASP A 89 -6.58 9.57 8.14
C ASP A 89 -6.63 8.09 8.59
N VAL A 90 -5.83 7.75 9.58
CA VAL A 90 -5.75 6.37 10.10
C VAL A 90 -7.08 5.88 10.68
N ASP A 91 -7.94 6.81 11.12
CA ASP A 91 -9.23 6.50 11.72
C ASP A 91 -10.38 6.43 10.68
N ASP A 92 -10.15 6.83 9.42
CA ASP A 92 -11.21 6.91 8.41
C ASP A 92 -11.58 5.54 7.81
N LYS A 93 -10.61 4.84 7.26
CA LYS A 93 -10.81 3.55 6.57
C LYS A 93 -9.59 2.65 6.71
N SER A 94 -9.82 1.36 6.87
CA SER A 94 -8.73 0.39 6.82
C SER A 94 -8.27 0.10 5.38
N ILE A 95 -7.06 -0.45 5.23
CA ILE A 95 -6.53 -0.94 3.95
C ILE A 95 -7.49 -1.98 3.34
N LEU A 96 -8.07 -2.83 4.16
CA LEU A 96 -8.98 -3.89 3.72
C LEU A 96 -10.33 -3.34 3.23
N ASP A 97 -10.85 -2.30 3.89
CA ASP A 97 -12.08 -1.61 3.45
C ASP A 97 -11.85 -0.92 2.11
N HIS A 98 -10.69 -0.25 1.94
CA HIS A 98 -10.31 0.35 0.67
C HIS A 98 -10.16 -0.71 -0.42
N SER A 99 -9.48 -1.83 -0.11
CA SER A 99 -9.31 -2.94 -1.04
C SER A 99 -10.65 -3.52 -1.51
N GLY A 100 -11.58 -3.74 -0.59
CA GLY A 100 -12.92 -4.25 -0.91
C GLY A 100 -13.75 -3.26 -1.73
N HIS A 101 -13.71 -1.97 -1.39
CA HIS A 101 -14.46 -0.92 -2.09
C HIS A 101 -14.06 -0.79 -3.56
N PHE A 102 -12.76 -0.82 -3.86
CA PHE A 102 -12.23 -0.70 -5.23
C PHE A 102 -12.03 -2.05 -5.94
N GLN A 103 -12.39 -3.16 -5.29
CA GLN A 103 -12.27 -4.51 -5.84
C GLN A 103 -10.85 -4.80 -6.38
N HIS A 104 -9.85 -4.60 -5.52
CA HIS A 104 -8.48 -4.94 -5.86
C HIS A 104 -8.30 -6.45 -6.03
N ASP A 105 -7.46 -6.85 -6.98
CA ASP A 105 -7.11 -8.25 -7.22
C ASP A 105 -5.88 -8.68 -6.40
N PHE A 106 -5.02 -7.71 -6.05
CA PHE A 106 -3.79 -7.92 -5.29
C PHE A 106 -3.52 -6.76 -4.34
N ILE A 107 -2.87 -7.07 -3.23
CA ILE A 107 -2.22 -6.09 -2.34
C ILE A 107 -0.72 -6.37 -2.37
N ILE A 108 0.10 -5.35 -2.66
CA ILE A 108 1.56 -5.46 -2.62
C ILE A 108 2.07 -4.45 -1.60
N THR A 109 2.70 -4.92 -0.54
CA THR A 109 3.14 -4.06 0.57
C THR A 109 4.59 -4.34 0.97
N GLY A 110 5.30 -3.30 1.38
CA GLY A 110 6.61 -3.43 2.00
C GLY A 110 6.50 -3.83 3.47
N SER A 111 7.44 -4.63 3.96
CA SER A 111 7.59 -4.95 5.37
C SER A 111 8.97 -4.55 5.85
N SER A 112 9.05 -3.74 6.90
CA SER A 112 10.33 -3.31 7.50
C SER A 112 10.84 -4.27 8.59
N GLY A 113 10.30 -5.49 8.68
CA GLY A 113 10.65 -6.43 9.73
C GLY A 113 10.28 -5.91 11.14
N THR A 114 10.95 -6.44 12.17
CA THR A 114 10.69 -6.06 13.57
C THR A 114 11.16 -4.67 13.97
N LYS A 115 11.91 -3.98 13.10
CA LYS A 115 12.49 -2.64 13.34
C LYS A 115 11.70 -1.50 12.70
N GLY A 116 10.69 -1.79 11.89
CA GLY A 116 9.99 -0.77 11.11
C GLY A 116 8.65 -0.37 11.73
N VAL A 117 8.43 0.91 11.73
CA VAL A 117 7.29 1.72 12.20
C VAL A 117 5.94 1.37 11.51
N ILE A 118 5.77 0.15 10.99
CA ILE A 118 4.52 -0.29 10.33
C ILE A 118 3.37 -0.49 11.33
N ARG A 119 3.62 -0.38 12.64
CA ARG A 119 2.54 -0.27 13.63
C ARG A 119 1.67 0.99 13.45
N GLU A 120 2.10 1.93 12.62
CA GLU A 120 1.44 3.23 12.46
C GLU A 120 0.71 3.43 11.13
N ILE A 121 0.77 2.48 10.18
CA ILE A 121 -0.08 2.58 9.00
C ILE A 121 -1.46 2.02 9.35
N SER A 122 -2.39 2.87 9.65
CA SER A 122 -3.83 2.57 9.86
C SER A 122 -4.17 1.50 10.91
N GLY A 123 -3.35 1.33 11.95
CA GLY A 123 -3.63 0.32 12.98
C GLY A 123 -3.55 -1.13 12.49
N SER A 124 -3.28 -1.39 11.22
CA SER A 124 -3.11 -2.73 10.67
C SER A 124 -1.62 -3.03 10.44
N ASN A 125 -1.10 -3.96 11.21
CA ASN A 125 0.19 -4.58 10.93
C ASN A 125 0.11 -5.35 9.58
N VAL A 126 1.22 -5.46 8.83
CA VAL A 126 1.29 -6.31 7.61
C VAL A 126 0.76 -7.72 7.87
N GLU A 127 1.01 -8.27 9.06
CA GLU A 127 0.46 -9.55 9.51
C GLU A 127 -1.08 -9.55 9.52
N ASP A 128 -1.71 -8.47 10.00
CA ASP A 128 -3.18 -8.34 9.98
C ASP A 128 -3.72 -8.26 8.55
N ILE A 129 -3.00 -7.56 7.66
CA ILE A 129 -3.37 -7.51 6.23
C ILE A 129 -3.32 -8.92 5.64
N VAL A 130 -2.20 -9.63 5.81
CA VAL A 130 -2.03 -11.00 5.28
C VAL A 130 -3.09 -11.94 5.83
N ARG A 131 -3.42 -11.85 7.13
CA ARG A 131 -4.39 -12.72 7.79
C ARG A 131 -5.84 -12.48 7.37
N LYS A 132 -6.19 -11.21 7.07
CA LYS A 132 -7.59 -10.80 6.88
C LYS A 132 -7.94 -10.44 5.44
N ALA A 133 -6.95 -10.30 4.56
CA ALA A 133 -7.19 -9.97 3.16
C ALA A 133 -7.99 -11.08 2.46
N LYS A 134 -8.92 -10.66 1.61
CA LYS A 134 -9.70 -11.56 0.76
C LYS A 134 -9.07 -11.74 -0.63
N VAL A 135 -7.92 -11.13 -0.85
CA VAL A 135 -7.15 -11.18 -2.09
C VAL A 135 -5.70 -11.54 -1.76
N PRO A 136 -4.93 -12.09 -2.68
CA PRO A 136 -3.52 -12.38 -2.47
C PRO A 136 -2.74 -11.14 -2.01
N VAL A 137 -1.82 -11.35 -1.06
CA VAL A 137 -0.94 -10.30 -0.53
C VAL A 137 0.51 -10.67 -0.79
N ILE A 138 1.23 -9.80 -1.48
CA ILE A 138 2.67 -9.92 -1.68
C ILE A 138 3.35 -9.00 -0.67
N VAL A 139 4.19 -9.57 0.17
CA VAL A 139 4.98 -8.83 1.18
C VAL A 139 6.43 -8.74 0.71
N VAL A 140 6.86 -7.53 0.45
CA VAL A 140 8.24 -7.21 0.04
C VAL A 140 9.09 -6.94 1.27
N LYS A 141 10.22 -7.64 1.38
CA LYS A 141 11.22 -7.46 2.45
C LYS A 141 12.52 -6.90 1.90
N ASP A 142 13.55 -6.83 2.76
CA ASP A 142 14.83 -6.15 2.52
C ASP A 142 15.66 -6.71 1.34
N GLU A 143 15.33 -7.89 0.83
CA GLU A 143 16.05 -8.50 -0.29
C GLU A 143 15.70 -7.86 -1.63
N GLU A 144 16.64 -7.89 -2.58
CA GLU A 144 16.42 -7.45 -3.95
C GLU A 144 15.40 -8.39 -4.65
N ILE A 145 14.31 -7.80 -5.11
CA ILE A 145 13.28 -8.55 -5.84
C ILE A 145 13.70 -8.62 -7.31
N LYS A 146 13.93 -9.85 -7.78
CA LYS A 146 14.16 -10.11 -9.22
C LYS A 146 12.88 -10.57 -9.87
N PHE A 147 12.28 -9.70 -10.66
CA PHE A 147 11.11 -10.03 -11.48
C PHE A 147 11.55 -10.27 -12.95
N PRO A 148 10.99 -11.25 -13.69
CA PRO A 148 9.96 -12.20 -13.28
C PRO A 148 10.46 -13.27 -12.30
N PHE A 149 9.57 -13.75 -11.43
CA PHE A 149 9.88 -14.82 -10.49
C PHE A 149 10.23 -16.11 -11.24
N LYS A 150 11.38 -16.72 -10.91
CA LYS A 150 11.85 -17.97 -11.54
C LYS A 150 11.39 -19.21 -10.77
N SER A 151 11.11 -19.07 -9.49
CA SER A 151 10.69 -20.17 -8.61
C SER A 151 9.80 -19.66 -7.50
N ILE A 152 8.85 -20.48 -7.08
CA ILE A 152 7.95 -20.24 -5.95
C ILE A 152 8.04 -21.45 -5.04
N VAL A 153 8.23 -21.21 -3.74
CA VAL A 153 8.15 -22.25 -2.72
C VAL A 153 6.78 -22.16 -2.07
N PHE A 154 6.03 -23.24 -2.18
CA PHE A 154 4.74 -23.36 -1.52
C PHE A 154 4.93 -24.06 -0.16
N VAL A 155 4.46 -23.42 0.91
CA VAL A 155 4.52 -23.97 2.27
C VAL A 155 3.11 -24.22 2.76
N SER A 156 2.81 -25.47 3.13
CA SER A 156 1.52 -25.87 3.68
C SER A 156 1.72 -26.94 4.77
N ASN A 157 0.86 -26.93 5.78
CA ASN A 157 0.76 -28.00 6.78
C ASN A 157 -0.14 -29.15 6.28
N PHE A 158 -0.84 -28.98 5.16
CA PHE A 158 -1.79 -29.93 4.57
C PHE A 158 -2.97 -30.33 5.49
N GLU A 159 -3.23 -29.56 6.53
CA GLU A 159 -4.33 -29.80 7.47
C GLU A 159 -5.66 -29.22 7.00
N GLU A 160 -5.62 -28.22 6.09
CA GLU A 160 -6.77 -27.59 5.50
C GLU A 160 -6.83 -27.81 3.97
N ASP A 161 -8.00 -27.67 3.39
CA ASP A 161 -8.17 -27.73 1.94
C ASP A 161 -7.48 -26.51 1.29
N VAL A 162 -6.30 -26.76 0.71
CA VAL A 162 -5.47 -25.74 0.03
C VAL A 162 -5.76 -25.65 -1.47
N THR A 163 -6.76 -26.39 -1.98
CA THR A 163 -7.08 -26.42 -3.42
C THR A 163 -7.50 -25.07 -3.98
N ASN A 164 -7.97 -24.16 -3.13
CA ASN A 164 -8.37 -22.80 -3.51
C ASN A 164 -7.21 -21.77 -3.43
N ALA A 165 -5.99 -22.21 -3.09
CA ALA A 165 -4.82 -21.34 -3.01
C ALA A 165 -4.05 -21.21 -4.34
N PHE A 166 -4.52 -21.89 -5.40
CA PHE A 166 -3.92 -21.88 -6.73
C PHE A 166 -4.88 -21.32 -7.80
#